data_031ca4039baca5f637a78b0bb87306d5
#
_entry.id   031ca4039baca5f637a78b0bb87306d5
#
_cell.length_a   1.000
_cell.length_b   1.000
_cell.length_c   1.000
_cell.angle_alpha   90.00
_cell.angle_beta   90.00
_cell.angle_gamma   90.00
#
_symmetry.space_group_name_H-M   'P 1'
#
loop_
_entity.id
_entity.type
_entity.pdbx_description
1 polymer ?
#
loop_
_entity_poly.entity_id
_entity_poly.type
_entity_poly.pdbx_seq_one_letter_code
_entity_poly.pdbx_strand_id
1 'polypeptide(L)'
;MLVRPWDRDKDYNTLVKWWNDWEFGKVPKECLPPDGIIVEVDGIPVCAGGLYIGVGTQFAFMEWIVTDKNAEPKKVHKCLKLCIDGIMGLAKDRGIRLVYTATKEQALHKRYEKYHDMVLTESNVKTFLRDLDGSYSKDLEWISDDDQIEKQTKR
;
A
#
# COMPACT_ATOMS: atom_id res chain seq x y z
N MET A 1 7.71 -19.35 5.12
CA MET A 1 7.11 -18.02 4.98
C MET A 1 6.68 -17.54 6.36
N LEU A 2 7.02 -16.32 6.71
CA LEU A 2 6.66 -15.67 7.96
C LEU A 2 5.80 -14.44 7.65
N VAL A 3 4.62 -14.35 8.26
CA VAL A 3 3.76 -13.17 8.25
C VAL A 3 3.93 -12.48 9.60
N ARG A 4 4.34 -11.25 9.61
CA ARG A 4 4.54 -10.48 10.83
C ARG A 4 4.05 -9.03 10.70
N PRO A 5 3.76 -8.35 11.81
CA PRO A 5 3.62 -6.91 11.80
C PRO A 5 4.88 -6.25 11.24
N TRP A 6 4.74 -5.18 10.50
CA TRP A 6 5.90 -4.38 10.14
C TRP A 6 6.36 -3.50 11.32
N ASP A 7 7.63 -3.18 11.32
CA ASP A 7 8.23 -2.21 12.23
C ASP A 7 8.69 -1.02 11.40
N ARG A 8 8.04 0.13 11.56
CA ARG A 8 8.36 1.32 10.75
C ARG A 8 9.82 1.74 10.83
N ASP A 9 10.47 1.52 11.97
CA ASP A 9 11.87 1.90 12.13
C ASP A 9 12.83 0.94 11.42
N LYS A 10 12.53 -0.35 11.47
CA LYS A 10 13.38 -1.40 10.88
C LYS A 10 13.09 -1.62 9.40
N ASP A 11 11.82 -1.59 9.01
CA ASP A 11 11.39 -2.00 7.68
C ASP A 11 11.31 -0.83 6.68
N TYR A 12 11.33 0.44 7.14
CA TYR A 12 11.15 1.61 6.30
C TYR A 12 12.10 1.66 5.09
N ASN A 13 13.38 1.38 5.30
CA ASN A 13 14.35 1.43 4.20
C ASN A 13 14.09 0.34 3.15
N THR A 14 13.55 -0.80 3.54
CA THR A 14 13.10 -1.86 2.62
C THR A 14 11.93 -1.38 1.78
N LEU A 15 10.96 -0.70 2.39
CA LEU A 15 9.81 -0.13 1.67
C LEU A 15 10.25 0.95 0.68
N VAL A 16 11.13 1.86 1.10
CA VAL A 16 11.69 2.92 0.22
C VAL A 16 12.40 2.31 -0.97
N LYS A 17 13.22 1.27 -0.75
CA LYS A 17 13.88 0.56 -1.85
C LYS A 17 12.87 0.00 -2.84
N TRP A 18 11.83 -0.68 -2.36
CA TRP A 18 10.82 -1.26 -3.26
C TRP A 18 10.01 -0.21 -4.00
N TRP A 19 9.63 0.90 -3.35
CA TRP A 19 8.96 2.02 -4.03
C TRP A 19 9.83 2.61 -5.14
N ASN A 20 11.13 2.79 -4.89
CA ASN A 20 12.07 3.26 -5.91
C ASN A 20 12.22 2.26 -7.06
N ASP A 21 12.33 0.97 -6.76
CA ASP A 21 12.44 -0.10 -7.78
C ASP A 21 11.20 -0.14 -8.70
N TRP A 22 10.01 0.20 -8.17
CA TRP A 22 8.77 0.27 -8.92
C TRP A 22 8.46 1.66 -9.48
N GLU A 23 9.31 2.65 -9.24
CA GLU A 23 9.07 4.05 -9.61
C GLU A 23 7.78 4.62 -8.99
N PHE A 24 7.43 4.12 -7.80
CA PHE A 24 6.36 4.67 -6.96
C PHE A 24 6.88 5.85 -6.15
N GLY A 25 6.00 6.75 -5.74
CA GLY A 25 6.36 7.84 -4.86
C GLY A 25 6.77 7.34 -3.47
N LYS A 26 7.65 8.09 -2.82
CA LYS A 26 8.12 7.80 -1.46
C LYS A 26 7.16 8.38 -0.42
N VAL A 27 6.67 7.54 0.47
CA VAL A 27 5.85 7.96 1.61
C VAL A 27 6.77 8.38 2.76
N PRO A 28 6.62 9.58 3.34
CA PRO A 28 7.38 9.95 4.54
C PRO A 28 7.09 8.98 5.68
N LYS A 29 8.12 8.65 6.46
CA LYS A 29 8.02 7.65 7.53
C LYS A 29 6.92 7.99 8.54
N GLU A 30 6.77 9.28 8.86
CA GLU A 30 5.77 9.81 9.78
C GLU A 30 4.34 9.63 9.25
N CYS A 31 4.18 9.50 7.94
CA CYS A 31 2.90 9.31 7.27
C CYS A 31 2.52 7.84 7.13
N LEU A 32 3.43 6.89 7.40
CA LEU A 32 3.09 5.48 7.40
C LEU A 32 2.22 5.12 8.61
N PRO A 33 1.21 4.24 8.43
CA PRO A 33 0.43 3.78 9.56
C PRO A 33 1.31 2.93 10.51
N PRO A 34 1.01 2.95 11.83
CA PRO A 34 1.69 2.05 12.78
C PRO A 34 1.37 0.59 12.50
N ASP A 35 0.18 0.32 11.99
CA ASP A 35 -0.29 -1.03 11.67
C ASP A 35 0.03 -1.38 10.22
N GLY A 36 0.59 -2.56 10.01
CA GLY A 36 0.89 -3.11 8.69
C GLY A 36 1.48 -4.50 8.80
N ILE A 37 1.57 -5.16 7.67
CA ILE A 37 2.08 -6.53 7.55
C ILE A 37 3.26 -6.55 6.59
N ILE A 38 4.26 -7.34 6.93
CA ILE A 38 5.35 -7.73 6.02
C ILE A 38 5.42 -9.26 5.96
N VAL A 39 5.68 -9.79 4.78
CA VAL A 39 5.83 -11.23 4.57
C VAL A 39 7.24 -11.54 4.14
N GLU A 40 7.86 -12.49 4.82
CA GLU A 40 9.22 -12.96 4.58
C GLU A 40 9.23 -14.40 4.10
N VAL A 41 10.20 -14.70 3.24
CA VAL A 41 10.56 -16.07 2.83
C VAL A 41 12.01 -16.29 3.21
N ASP A 42 12.27 -17.27 4.07
CA ASP A 42 13.62 -17.59 4.56
C ASP A 42 14.36 -16.39 5.18
N GLY A 43 13.60 -15.57 5.94
CA GLY A 43 14.11 -14.37 6.59
C GLY A 43 14.30 -13.15 5.67
N ILE A 44 13.90 -13.25 4.40
CA ILE A 44 14.01 -12.18 3.41
C ILE A 44 12.62 -11.60 3.15
N PRO A 45 12.39 -10.29 3.38
CA PRO A 45 11.14 -9.62 3.06
C PRO A 45 10.81 -9.71 1.57
N VAL A 46 9.55 -9.98 1.23
CA VAL A 46 9.08 -10.12 -0.16
C VAL A 46 7.95 -9.16 -0.49
N CYS A 47 7.05 -8.89 0.44
CA CYS A 47 5.98 -7.91 0.25
C CYS A 47 5.52 -7.32 1.56
N ALA A 48 4.88 -6.17 1.47
CA ALA A 48 4.31 -5.46 2.62
C ALA A 48 3.04 -4.70 2.24
N GLY A 49 2.29 -4.30 3.25
CA GLY A 49 1.14 -3.40 3.13
C GLY A 49 0.75 -2.82 4.47
N GLY A 50 0.16 -1.65 4.47
CA GLY A 50 -0.24 -0.88 5.63
C GLY A 50 -1.74 -0.78 5.82
N LEU A 51 -2.15 -0.49 7.06
CA LEU A 51 -3.54 -0.31 7.44
C LEU A 51 -3.70 0.97 8.26
N TYR A 52 -4.37 1.97 7.69
CA TYR A 52 -4.79 3.16 8.43
C TYR A 52 -6.14 2.91 9.08
N ILE A 53 -6.21 3.02 10.38
CA ILE A 53 -7.44 2.83 11.15
C ILE A 53 -8.03 4.20 11.46
N GLY A 54 -9.27 4.43 11.07
CA GLY A 54 -10.01 5.65 11.40
C GLY A 54 -10.32 5.70 12.89
N VAL A 55 -9.76 6.69 13.60
CA VAL A 55 -9.95 6.86 15.04
C VAL A 55 -11.43 7.00 15.36
N GLY A 56 -11.92 6.19 16.30
CA GLY A 56 -13.32 6.20 16.72
C GLY A 56 -14.31 5.64 15.70
N THR A 57 -13.83 4.93 14.68
CA THR A 57 -14.66 4.32 13.63
C THR A 57 -14.37 2.83 13.47
N GLN A 58 -15.27 2.14 12.77
CA GLN A 58 -15.05 0.75 12.31
C GLN A 58 -14.63 0.70 10.84
N PHE A 59 -13.88 1.71 10.38
CA PHE A 59 -13.43 1.88 9.01
C PHE A 59 -11.91 2.00 8.94
N ALA A 60 -11.30 1.36 7.95
CA ALA A 60 -9.86 1.41 7.72
C ALA A 60 -9.52 1.50 6.23
N PHE A 61 -8.34 2.06 5.93
CA PHE A 61 -7.75 2.07 4.60
C PHE A 61 -6.57 1.10 4.54
N MET A 62 -6.61 0.17 3.60
CA MET A 62 -5.47 -0.65 3.25
C MET A 62 -4.69 0.04 2.13
N GLU A 63 -3.44 0.38 2.39
CA GLU A 63 -2.60 1.15 1.46
C GLU A 63 -1.16 0.62 1.42
N TRP A 64 -0.41 1.10 0.47
CA TRP A 64 1.03 0.85 0.33
C TRP A 64 1.39 -0.62 0.13
N ILE A 65 0.52 -1.38 -0.56
CA ILE A 65 0.86 -2.73 -0.98
C ILE A 65 2.02 -2.65 -1.97
N VAL A 66 3.14 -3.25 -1.60
CA VAL A 66 4.36 -3.24 -2.40
C VAL A 66 5.10 -4.57 -2.28
N THR A 67 5.83 -4.93 -3.32
CA THR A 67 6.59 -6.18 -3.38
C THR A 67 8.04 -5.92 -3.76
N ASP A 68 8.91 -6.83 -3.41
CA ASP A 68 10.26 -6.88 -3.99
C ASP A 68 10.16 -7.22 -5.49
N LYS A 69 10.57 -6.28 -6.34
CA LYS A 69 10.57 -6.43 -7.80
C LYS A 69 11.47 -7.56 -8.28
N ASN A 70 12.49 -7.91 -7.50
CA ASN A 70 13.47 -8.94 -7.83
C ASN A 70 13.08 -10.34 -7.30
N ALA A 71 12.01 -10.44 -6.51
CA ALA A 71 11.56 -11.74 -6.02
C ALA A 71 10.88 -12.57 -7.11
N GLU A 72 10.97 -13.88 -6.97
CA GLU A 72 10.35 -14.83 -7.91
C GLU A 72 8.82 -14.63 -7.98
N PRO A 73 8.22 -14.49 -9.18
CA PRO A 73 6.79 -14.19 -9.33
C PRO A 73 5.84 -15.15 -8.60
N LYS A 74 6.18 -16.45 -8.55
CA LYS A 74 5.38 -17.45 -7.83
C LYS A 74 5.41 -17.21 -6.31
N LYS A 75 6.54 -16.79 -5.77
CA LYS A 75 6.70 -16.43 -4.35
C LYS A 75 5.91 -15.16 -4.05
N VAL A 76 6.06 -14.13 -4.89
CA VAL A 76 5.32 -12.88 -4.79
C VAL A 76 3.81 -13.13 -4.76
N HIS A 77 3.30 -13.98 -5.66
CA HIS A 77 1.87 -14.32 -5.71
C HIS A 77 1.35 -14.87 -4.37
N LYS A 78 2.09 -15.81 -3.76
CA LYS A 78 1.72 -16.40 -2.46
C LYS A 78 1.87 -15.39 -1.31
N CYS A 79 2.97 -14.64 -1.30
CA CYS A 79 3.23 -13.65 -0.27
C CYS A 79 2.19 -12.53 -0.27
N LEU A 80 1.78 -12.03 -1.43
CA LEU A 80 0.72 -11.02 -1.55
C LEU A 80 -0.61 -11.52 -0.98
N LYS A 81 -0.98 -12.78 -1.25
CA LYS A 81 -2.19 -13.34 -0.65
C LYS A 81 -2.09 -13.32 0.89
N LEU A 82 -0.98 -13.80 1.43
CA LEU A 82 -0.76 -13.83 2.89
C LEU A 82 -0.69 -12.43 3.49
N CYS A 83 -0.09 -11.48 2.79
CA CYS A 83 0.00 -10.09 3.23
C CYS A 83 -1.40 -9.46 3.38
N ILE A 84 -2.23 -9.56 2.34
CA ILE A 84 -3.58 -9.01 2.35
C ILE A 84 -4.47 -9.74 3.35
N ASP A 85 -4.42 -11.06 3.42
CA ASP A 85 -5.14 -11.85 4.44
C ASP A 85 -4.69 -11.44 5.86
N GLY A 86 -3.40 -11.19 6.06
CA GLY A 86 -2.85 -10.70 7.32
C GLY A 86 -3.36 -9.31 7.69
N ILE A 87 -3.47 -8.39 6.72
CA ILE A 87 -4.05 -7.06 6.93
C ILE A 87 -5.54 -7.17 7.28
N MET A 88 -6.30 -8.03 6.59
CA MET A 88 -7.72 -8.26 6.92
C MET A 88 -7.89 -8.87 8.32
N GLY A 89 -7.02 -9.80 8.72
CA GLY A 89 -6.97 -10.34 10.07
C GLY A 89 -6.69 -9.28 11.12
N LEU A 90 -5.67 -8.44 10.88
CA LEU A 90 -5.33 -7.32 11.74
C LEU A 90 -6.50 -6.32 11.89
N ALA A 91 -7.16 -5.98 10.78
CA ALA A 91 -8.34 -5.12 10.80
C ALA A 91 -9.47 -5.72 11.65
N LYS A 92 -9.75 -7.01 11.46
CA LYS A 92 -10.76 -7.74 12.25
C LYS A 92 -10.44 -7.74 13.74
N ASP A 93 -9.18 -7.99 14.12
CA ASP A 93 -8.71 -8.00 15.51
C ASP A 93 -8.83 -6.61 16.17
N ARG A 94 -8.81 -5.54 15.37
CA ARG A 94 -9.02 -4.15 15.80
C ARG A 94 -10.49 -3.71 15.76
N GLY A 95 -11.43 -4.62 15.51
CA GLY A 95 -12.86 -4.33 15.46
C GLY A 95 -13.31 -3.55 14.22
N ILE A 96 -12.50 -3.54 13.17
CA ILE A 96 -12.84 -2.89 11.91
C ILE A 96 -13.87 -3.74 11.15
N ARG A 97 -14.88 -3.08 10.62
CA ARG A 97 -15.95 -3.69 9.83
C ARG A 97 -15.76 -3.52 8.33
N LEU A 98 -15.28 -2.35 7.91
CA LEU A 98 -15.09 -2.02 6.50
C LEU A 98 -13.63 -1.65 6.24
N VAL A 99 -13.02 -2.32 5.27
CA VAL A 99 -11.70 -2.00 4.76
C VAL A 99 -11.83 -1.51 3.33
N TYR A 100 -11.34 -0.30 3.11
CA TYR A 100 -11.31 0.36 1.81
C TYR A 100 -9.89 0.38 1.26
N THR A 101 -9.75 0.28 -0.04
CA THR A 101 -8.48 0.52 -0.74
C THR A 101 -8.74 1.14 -2.11
N ALA A 102 -7.79 1.92 -2.59
CA ALA A 102 -7.76 2.42 -3.96
C ALA A 102 -6.42 2.06 -4.60
N THR A 103 -6.44 1.57 -5.82
CA THR A 103 -5.22 1.25 -6.55
C THR A 103 -5.45 1.36 -8.05
N LYS A 104 -4.45 1.84 -8.78
CA LYS A 104 -4.42 1.82 -10.25
C LYS A 104 -3.84 0.50 -10.80
N GLU A 105 -3.27 -0.34 -9.96
CA GLU A 105 -2.59 -1.57 -10.35
C GLU A 105 -3.59 -2.68 -10.73
N GLN A 106 -3.74 -2.96 -12.01
CA GLN A 106 -4.69 -3.97 -12.51
C GLN A 106 -4.48 -5.37 -11.94
N ALA A 107 -3.23 -5.73 -11.63
CA ALA A 107 -2.90 -7.00 -10.99
C ALA A 107 -3.51 -7.13 -9.60
N LEU A 108 -3.64 -6.00 -8.86
CA LEU A 108 -4.30 -5.96 -7.57
C LEU A 108 -5.83 -5.98 -7.70
N HIS A 109 -6.41 -5.32 -8.71
CA HIS A 109 -7.86 -5.33 -8.94
C HIS A 109 -8.41 -6.76 -9.02
N LYS A 110 -7.86 -7.56 -9.93
CA LYS A 110 -8.27 -8.96 -10.10
C LYS A 110 -8.07 -9.80 -8.85
N ARG A 111 -7.00 -9.50 -8.11
CA ARG A 111 -6.65 -10.20 -6.87
C ARG A 111 -7.67 -9.92 -5.76
N TYR A 112 -8.05 -8.66 -5.56
CA TYR A 112 -8.99 -8.26 -4.54
C TYR A 112 -10.34 -8.94 -4.70
N GLU A 113 -10.88 -8.96 -5.91
CA GLU A 113 -12.14 -9.63 -6.21
C GLU A 113 -12.04 -11.16 -6.09
N LYS A 114 -10.97 -11.75 -6.65
CA LYS A 114 -10.86 -13.21 -6.76
C LYS A 114 -10.49 -13.91 -5.46
N TYR A 115 -9.64 -13.29 -4.62
CA TYR A 115 -9.03 -13.96 -3.48
C TYR A 115 -9.34 -13.33 -2.12
N HIS A 116 -9.94 -12.17 -2.09
CA HIS A 116 -10.13 -11.41 -0.85
C HIS A 116 -11.55 -10.90 -0.65
N ASP A 117 -12.51 -11.38 -1.44
CA ASP A 117 -13.95 -11.05 -1.33
C ASP A 117 -14.23 -9.53 -1.31
N MET A 118 -13.37 -8.75 -1.98
CA MET A 118 -13.56 -7.31 -2.10
C MET A 118 -14.45 -6.99 -3.31
N VAL A 119 -15.26 -5.97 -3.18
CA VAL A 119 -16.22 -5.55 -4.21
C VAL A 119 -15.75 -4.22 -4.79
N LEU A 120 -15.70 -4.13 -6.11
CA LEU A 120 -15.47 -2.85 -6.79
C LEU A 120 -16.64 -1.90 -6.53
N THR A 121 -16.36 -0.78 -5.89
CA THR A 121 -17.37 0.25 -5.56
C THR A 121 -17.36 1.41 -6.52
N GLU A 122 -16.18 1.86 -6.94
CA GLU A 122 -15.99 2.97 -7.86
C GLU A 122 -14.82 2.72 -8.80
N SER A 123 -14.92 3.27 -10.01
CA SER A 123 -13.84 3.35 -11.00
C SER A 123 -13.62 4.80 -11.43
N ASN A 124 -12.51 5.10 -12.08
CA ASN A 124 -12.14 6.44 -12.55
C ASN A 124 -12.02 7.49 -11.43
N VAL A 125 -11.55 7.06 -10.27
CA VAL A 125 -11.33 7.95 -9.12
C VAL A 125 -10.07 8.77 -9.33
N LYS A 126 -10.14 10.08 -9.01
CA LYS A 126 -8.98 10.98 -8.92
C LYS A 126 -8.60 11.16 -7.48
N THR A 127 -7.32 11.11 -7.18
CA THR A 127 -6.79 11.35 -5.83
C THR A 127 -6.19 12.75 -5.73
N PHE A 128 -6.33 13.37 -4.56
CA PHE A 128 -5.81 14.69 -4.27
C PHE A 128 -5.02 14.66 -2.98
N LEU A 129 -3.92 15.39 -2.93
CA LEU A 129 -3.07 15.54 -1.76
C LEU A 129 -2.81 17.01 -1.49
N ARG A 130 -2.76 17.39 -0.23
CA ARG A 130 -2.28 18.68 0.24
C ARG A 130 -1.27 18.49 1.36
N ASP A 131 -0.10 19.06 1.19
CA ASP A 131 0.88 19.20 2.26
C ASP A 131 0.55 20.46 3.07
N LEU A 132 0.19 20.27 4.35
CA LEU A 132 -0.32 21.36 5.20
C LEU A 132 0.79 22.28 5.72
N ASP A 133 2.01 21.77 5.90
CA ASP A 133 3.14 22.55 6.41
C ASP A 133 4.21 22.87 5.37
N GLY A 134 4.06 22.31 4.16
CA GLY A 134 5.00 22.52 3.05
C GLY A 134 6.34 21.78 3.18
N SER A 135 6.52 20.94 4.21
CA SER A 135 7.80 20.24 4.45
C SER A 135 8.15 19.28 3.32
N TYR A 136 7.17 18.67 2.70
CA TYR A 136 7.33 17.66 1.67
C TYR A 136 7.04 18.16 0.25
N SER A 137 6.68 19.43 0.08
CA SER A 137 6.24 19.98 -1.22
C SER A 137 7.29 19.90 -2.33
N LYS A 138 8.58 19.80 -1.97
CA LYS A 138 9.69 19.62 -2.92
C LYS A 138 9.99 18.15 -3.23
N ASP A 139 9.54 17.24 -2.38
CA ASP A 139 9.87 15.81 -2.41
C ASP A 139 8.62 14.95 -2.60
N LEU A 140 7.46 15.55 -2.99
CA LEU A 140 6.27 14.81 -3.33
C LEU A 140 6.45 14.05 -4.66
N GLU A 141 7.29 13.02 -4.58
CA GLU A 141 7.55 12.07 -5.67
C GLU A 141 6.32 11.19 -6.01
N TRP A 142 5.19 11.43 -5.33
CA TRP A 142 3.95 10.73 -5.63
C TRP A 142 3.07 11.43 -6.66
N ILE A 143 3.48 12.57 -7.14
CA ILE A 143 2.84 13.18 -8.28
C ILE A 143 3.18 12.30 -9.48
N SER A 144 2.24 11.45 -9.87
CA SER A 144 2.42 10.56 -11.00
C SER A 144 2.52 11.36 -12.31
N ASP A 145 3.14 10.77 -13.33
CA ASP A 145 3.23 11.34 -14.68
C ASP A 145 1.84 11.66 -15.28
N ASP A 146 0.76 11.09 -14.76
CA ASP A 146 -0.62 11.40 -15.14
C ASP A 146 -0.96 12.89 -14.91
N ASP A 147 -0.37 13.53 -13.89
CA ASP A 147 -0.55 14.97 -13.64
C ASP A 147 0.17 15.86 -14.68
N GLN A 148 1.19 15.34 -15.33
CA GLN A 148 1.85 16.03 -16.43
C GLN A 148 0.99 16.04 -17.69
N ILE A 149 0.19 15.01 -17.92
CA ILE A 149 -0.73 14.89 -19.04
C ILE A 149 -1.86 15.91 -18.91
N GLU A 150 -2.44 16.11 -17.74
CA GLU A 150 -3.48 17.13 -17.52
C GLU A 150 -2.96 18.57 -17.65
N LYS A 151 -1.71 18.83 -17.25
CA LYS A 151 -1.09 20.15 -17.43
C LYS A 151 -0.79 20.47 -18.89
N GLN A 152 -0.52 19.46 -19.71
CA GLN A 152 -0.31 19.62 -21.15
C GLN A 152 -1.62 19.82 -21.93
N THR A 153 -2.73 19.27 -21.44
CA THR A 153 -4.05 19.38 -22.10
C THR A 153 -4.76 20.70 -21.77
N LYS A 154 -4.33 21.42 -20.73
CA LYS A 154 -4.85 22.75 -20.35
C LYS A 154 -4.06 23.93 -20.93
N ARG A 155 -3.08 23.67 -21.79
CA ARG A 155 -2.39 24.66 -22.61
C ARG A 155 -2.95 24.67 -24.03
#